data_03a486ec7f946f4e67cd26d158b674f6
#
_entry.id   03a486ec7f946f4e67cd26d158b674f6
#
_cell.length_a   1.000
_cell.length_b   1.000
_cell.length_c   1.000
_cell.angle_alpha   90.00
_cell.angle_beta   90.00
_cell.angle_gamma   90.00
#
_symmetry.space_group_name_H-M   'P 1'
#
loop_
_entity.id
_entity.type
_entity.pdbx_description
1 polymer ?
#
loop_
_entity_poly.entity_id
_entity_poly.type
_entity_poly.pdbx_seq_one_letter_code
_entity_poly.pdbx_strand_id
1 'polypeptide(L)'
;MHKHSLFCRAAALVLTLALTAALALPGFAAAYAMPIQTAYDAEAVYLFDASTGEALVEQNPDQVRPIASLTKMMTALLVLESGADLNESIPIPDSLTPEFQAIRANRGHTIGLQAGESVRRLDMLYAMLVPSANDAASVLASDAAGGDLAAFAARMNARASQLGCTNTHFTCPHGLYDHNNYSTARDMAKIALACHANGTYMQVANTVSYTLPATNLHPAQIGRAHV
;
A
#
# COMPACT_ATOMS: atom_id res chain seq x y z
N MET A 1 48.38 36.98 -46.24
CA MET A 1 48.26 36.23 -44.91
C MET A 1 46.86 36.13 -44.33
N HIS A 2 45.78 36.64 -44.95
CA HIS A 2 44.42 36.63 -44.36
C HIS A 2 43.53 35.41 -44.74
N LYS A 3 43.83 34.67 -45.78
CA LYS A 3 43.03 33.54 -46.24
C LYS A 3 43.15 32.25 -45.37
N HIS A 4 44.31 32.01 -44.78
CA HIS A 4 44.55 30.82 -43.90
C HIS A 4 43.81 30.90 -42.57
N SER A 5 43.58 32.10 -42.01
CA SER A 5 42.92 32.27 -40.71
C SER A 5 41.39 32.02 -40.82
N LEU A 6 40.77 32.30 -41.98
CA LEU A 6 39.33 32.01 -42.16
C LEU A 6 39.05 30.51 -42.29
N PHE A 7 39.92 29.76 -42.98
CA PHE A 7 39.79 28.31 -43.13
C PHE A 7 39.96 27.58 -41.83
N CYS A 8 40.91 27.97 -40.98
CA CYS A 8 41.07 27.38 -39.65
C CYS A 8 39.89 27.67 -38.72
N ARG A 9 39.30 28.86 -38.80
CA ARG A 9 38.12 29.22 -38.01
C ARG A 9 36.86 28.47 -38.45
N ALA A 10 36.67 28.29 -39.76
CA ALA A 10 35.56 27.51 -40.33
C ALA A 10 35.68 26.02 -39.98
N ALA A 11 36.90 25.45 -40.06
CA ALA A 11 37.15 24.06 -39.67
C ALA A 11 36.93 23.81 -38.17
N ALA A 12 37.33 24.75 -37.31
CA ALA A 12 37.10 24.67 -35.86
C ALA A 12 35.62 24.76 -35.52
N LEU A 13 34.83 25.62 -36.22
CA LEU A 13 33.40 25.75 -36.01
C LEU A 13 32.64 24.48 -36.42
N VAL A 14 33.00 23.87 -37.55
CA VAL A 14 32.42 22.62 -38.02
C VAL A 14 32.74 21.45 -37.08
N LEU A 15 33.94 21.40 -36.57
CA LEU A 15 34.35 20.37 -35.61
C LEU A 15 33.63 20.50 -34.25
N THR A 16 33.43 21.72 -33.76
CA THR A 16 32.66 21.97 -32.55
C THR A 16 31.19 21.67 -32.71
N LEU A 17 30.57 22.00 -33.88
CA LEU A 17 29.20 21.62 -34.16
C LEU A 17 28.98 20.10 -34.31
N ALA A 18 29.94 19.39 -34.88
CA ALA A 18 29.93 17.95 -35.01
C ALA A 18 30.09 17.24 -33.63
N LEU A 19 30.92 17.81 -32.74
CA LEU A 19 31.14 17.27 -31.39
C LEU A 19 29.88 17.50 -30.49
N THR A 20 29.21 18.65 -30.61
CA THR A 20 27.99 18.92 -29.86
C THR A 20 26.80 18.12 -30.36
N ALA A 21 26.72 17.83 -31.67
CA ALA A 21 25.71 16.94 -32.23
C ALA A 21 25.90 15.47 -31.81
N ALA A 22 27.16 15.02 -31.63
CA ALA A 22 27.45 13.67 -31.13
C ALA A 22 27.09 13.49 -29.63
N LEU A 23 27.10 14.58 -28.83
CA LEU A 23 26.68 14.56 -27.42
C LEU A 23 25.17 14.68 -27.23
N ALA A 24 24.42 14.98 -28.28
CA ALA A 24 22.95 15.11 -28.28
C ALA A 24 22.23 13.86 -28.82
N LEU A 25 22.95 12.76 -29.03
CA LEU A 25 22.27 11.48 -29.26
C LEU A 25 21.54 11.13 -27.98
N PRO A 26 20.20 10.98 -27.98
CA PRO A 26 19.49 10.42 -26.87
C PRO A 26 20.15 9.07 -26.60
N GLY A 27 20.72 8.91 -25.42
CA GLY A 27 21.20 7.61 -24.99
C GLY A 27 20.03 6.65 -25.17
N PHE A 28 20.16 5.73 -26.12
CA PHE A 28 19.30 4.57 -26.14
C PHE A 28 19.58 3.86 -24.81
N ALA A 29 18.79 4.19 -23.77
CA ALA A 29 18.59 3.28 -22.69
C ALA A 29 18.05 2.03 -23.39
N ALA A 30 18.90 1.03 -23.55
CA ALA A 30 18.45 -0.28 -23.97
C ALA A 30 17.38 -0.65 -22.95
N ALA A 31 16.13 -0.52 -23.34
CA ALA A 31 15.04 -1.06 -22.56
C ALA A 31 15.38 -2.55 -22.45
N TYR A 32 15.83 -2.96 -21.29
CA TYR A 32 15.94 -4.36 -20.96
C TYR A 32 14.50 -4.90 -21.01
N ALA A 33 14.11 -5.36 -22.20
CA ALA A 33 12.91 -6.16 -22.35
C ALA A 33 13.18 -7.46 -21.59
N MET A 34 12.86 -7.46 -20.29
CA MET A 34 12.76 -8.73 -19.59
C MET A 34 11.75 -9.57 -20.36
N PRO A 35 12.04 -10.87 -20.62
CA PRO A 35 11.03 -11.74 -21.20
C PRO A 35 9.87 -11.80 -20.22
N ILE A 36 8.85 -11.01 -20.49
CA ILE A 36 7.65 -10.97 -19.66
C ILE A 36 6.92 -12.26 -19.95
N GLN A 37 6.73 -13.07 -18.92
CA GLN A 37 5.93 -14.27 -19.00
C GLN A 37 4.53 -13.89 -19.48
N THR A 38 4.04 -14.50 -20.55
CA THR A 38 2.79 -14.14 -21.20
C THR A 38 1.55 -14.66 -20.48
N ALA A 39 1.73 -15.58 -19.51
CA ALA A 39 0.66 -16.10 -18.67
C ALA A 39 1.19 -16.40 -17.27
N TYR A 40 0.41 -16.01 -16.27
CA TYR A 40 0.67 -16.22 -14.86
C TYR A 40 -0.37 -17.18 -14.29
N ASP A 41 0.05 -18.02 -13.35
CA ASP A 41 -0.88 -18.88 -12.58
C ASP A 41 -1.60 -18.05 -11.51
N ALA A 42 -2.27 -16.99 -11.97
CA ALA A 42 -3.10 -16.11 -11.19
C ALA A 42 -4.26 -15.62 -12.06
N GLU A 43 -5.43 -15.43 -11.47
CA GLU A 43 -6.63 -15.03 -12.22
C GLU A 43 -6.57 -13.58 -12.70
N ALA A 44 -5.90 -12.70 -11.96
CA ALA A 44 -5.69 -11.31 -12.34
C ALA A 44 -4.29 -10.86 -11.93
N VAL A 45 -3.59 -10.17 -12.84
CA VAL A 45 -2.24 -9.62 -12.61
C VAL A 45 -2.17 -8.21 -13.19
N TYR A 46 -1.55 -7.31 -12.45
CA TYR A 46 -1.18 -5.99 -12.91
C TYR A 46 0.20 -5.63 -12.35
N LEU A 47 1.19 -5.52 -13.24
CA LEU A 47 2.52 -5.04 -12.93
C LEU A 47 2.77 -3.74 -13.67
N PHE A 48 3.28 -2.73 -13.00
CA PHE A 48 3.56 -1.44 -13.58
C PHE A 48 4.86 -0.85 -13.01
N ASP A 49 5.49 0.01 -13.77
CA ASP A 49 6.61 0.83 -13.29
C ASP A 49 6.05 1.98 -12.45
N ALA A 50 6.38 2.01 -11.16
CA ALA A 50 5.88 3.02 -10.22
C ALA A 50 6.40 4.45 -10.54
N SER A 51 7.51 4.57 -11.29
CA SER A 51 8.10 5.87 -11.65
C SER A 51 7.48 6.49 -12.89
N THR A 52 7.08 5.67 -13.86
CA THR A 52 6.51 6.10 -15.14
C THR A 52 5.00 5.92 -15.24
N GLY A 53 4.44 5.01 -14.42
CA GLY A 53 3.05 4.58 -14.51
C GLY A 53 2.78 3.62 -15.69
N GLU A 54 3.82 3.21 -16.42
CA GLU A 54 3.69 2.30 -17.56
C GLU A 54 3.33 0.88 -17.08
N ALA A 55 2.31 0.28 -17.70
CA ALA A 55 1.94 -1.10 -17.45
C ALA A 55 2.93 -2.04 -18.14
N LEU A 56 3.56 -2.93 -17.37
CA LEU A 56 4.53 -3.92 -17.83
C LEU A 56 3.86 -5.27 -18.07
N VAL A 57 2.85 -5.63 -17.27
CA VAL A 57 2.08 -6.88 -17.40
C VAL A 57 0.63 -6.60 -17.05
N GLU A 58 -0.26 -7.09 -17.89
CA GLU A 58 -1.70 -7.04 -17.69
C GLU A 58 -2.33 -8.41 -18.00
N GLN A 59 -2.96 -9.01 -16.99
CA GLN A 59 -3.80 -10.20 -17.15
C GLN A 59 -5.08 -9.97 -16.35
N ASN A 60 -6.21 -9.81 -17.01
CA ASN A 60 -7.50 -9.50 -16.39
C ASN A 60 -7.43 -8.39 -15.32
N PRO A 61 -6.70 -7.27 -15.54
CA PRO A 61 -6.36 -6.32 -14.48
C PRO A 61 -7.57 -5.62 -13.88
N ASP A 62 -8.67 -5.53 -14.62
CA ASP A 62 -9.92 -4.87 -14.22
C ASP A 62 -11.01 -5.85 -13.77
N GLN A 63 -10.67 -7.13 -13.65
CA GLN A 63 -11.59 -8.13 -13.15
C GLN A 63 -11.82 -7.94 -11.65
N VAL A 64 -13.09 -7.73 -11.27
CA VAL A 64 -13.51 -7.58 -9.87
C VAL A 64 -13.30 -8.90 -9.12
N ARG A 65 -12.64 -8.82 -7.96
CA ARG A 65 -12.29 -9.95 -7.10
C ARG A 65 -12.46 -9.63 -5.63
N PRO A 66 -12.79 -10.61 -4.79
CA PRO A 66 -12.60 -10.50 -3.35
C PRO A 66 -11.11 -10.28 -3.05
N ILE A 67 -10.78 -9.30 -2.23
CA ILE A 67 -9.40 -8.90 -1.95
C ILE A 67 -8.90 -9.32 -0.57
N ALA A 68 -9.76 -9.89 0.25
CA ALA A 68 -9.41 -10.34 1.59
C ALA A 68 -8.55 -9.29 2.36
N SER A 69 -7.47 -9.71 2.97
CA SER A 69 -6.61 -8.86 3.81
C SER A 69 -5.88 -7.73 3.06
N LEU A 70 -5.91 -7.68 1.73
CA LEU A 70 -5.44 -6.50 0.99
C LEU A 70 -6.24 -5.23 1.36
N THR A 71 -7.46 -5.38 1.86
CA THR A 71 -8.28 -4.33 2.47
C THR A 71 -7.50 -3.52 3.51
N LYS A 72 -6.62 -4.16 4.30
CA LYS A 72 -5.84 -3.51 5.36
C LYS A 72 -4.84 -2.48 4.85
N MET A 73 -4.50 -2.51 3.56
CA MET A 73 -3.69 -1.45 2.93
C MET A 73 -4.42 -0.10 2.98
N MET A 74 -5.70 -0.07 2.62
CA MET A 74 -6.51 1.14 2.69
C MET A 74 -6.74 1.57 4.15
N THR A 75 -6.93 0.63 5.06
CA THR A 75 -7.05 0.92 6.49
C THR A 75 -5.78 1.58 7.03
N ALA A 76 -4.60 1.02 6.73
CA ALA A 76 -3.32 1.60 7.13
C ALA A 76 -3.12 3.00 6.52
N LEU A 77 -3.44 3.17 5.24
CA LEU A 77 -3.32 4.45 4.55
C LEU A 77 -4.14 5.54 5.26
N LEU A 78 -5.41 5.29 5.56
CA LEU A 78 -6.27 6.26 6.25
C LEU A 78 -5.81 6.57 7.67
N VAL A 79 -5.35 5.57 8.41
CA VAL A 79 -4.80 5.78 9.77
C VAL A 79 -3.56 6.67 9.71
N LEU A 80 -2.67 6.44 8.76
CA LEU A 80 -1.45 7.22 8.59
C LEU A 80 -1.72 8.64 8.05
N GLU A 81 -2.71 8.79 7.18
CA GLU A 81 -3.13 10.10 6.64
C GLU A 81 -3.91 10.94 7.66
N SER A 82 -4.42 10.34 8.75
CA SER A 82 -5.15 11.07 9.80
C SER A 82 -4.29 12.06 10.57
N GLY A 83 -2.97 11.89 10.57
CA GLY A 83 -2.02 12.68 11.34
C GLY A 83 -2.05 12.42 12.84
N ALA A 84 -2.76 11.39 13.31
CA ALA A 84 -2.81 11.02 14.71
C ALA A 84 -1.42 10.57 15.23
N ASP A 85 -1.10 10.89 16.49
CA ASP A 85 0.16 10.45 17.10
C ASP A 85 0.19 8.91 17.21
N LEU A 86 1.10 8.31 16.48
CA LEU A 86 1.27 6.85 16.46
C LEU A 86 1.81 6.29 17.78
N ASN A 87 2.42 7.11 18.62
CA ASN A 87 2.94 6.70 19.93
C ASN A 87 1.88 6.78 21.04
N GLU A 88 0.76 7.39 20.75
CA GLU A 88 -0.35 7.46 21.69
C GLU A 88 -0.93 6.06 21.95
N SER A 89 -1.24 5.79 23.22
CA SER A 89 -2.00 4.60 23.64
C SER A 89 -3.49 4.89 23.57
N ILE A 90 -4.21 4.04 22.86
CA ILE A 90 -5.65 4.16 22.64
C ILE A 90 -6.39 3.05 23.41
N PRO A 91 -7.50 3.37 24.07
CA PRO A 91 -8.32 2.38 24.74
C PRO A 91 -9.13 1.58 23.71
N ILE A 92 -9.29 0.29 23.95
CA ILE A 92 -10.21 -0.55 23.17
C ILE A 92 -11.59 -0.48 23.83
N PRO A 93 -12.60 0.12 23.15
CA PRO A 93 -13.92 0.32 23.73
C PRO A 93 -14.73 -0.99 23.75
N ASP A 94 -15.66 -1.12 24.71
CA ASP A 94 -16.59 -2.25 24.82
C ASP A 94 -17.43 -2.47 23.56
N SER A 95 -17.69 -1.41 22.80
CA SER A 95 -18.44 -1.43 21.55
C SER A 95 -17.80 -2.31 20.47
N LEU A 96 -16.50 -2.64 20.57
CA LEU A 96 -15.83 -3.57 19.65
C LEU A 96 -16.00 -5.05 20.03
N THR A 97 -16.57 -5.37 21.18
CA THR A 97 -16.78 -6.76 21.61
C THR A 97 -17.60 -7.59 20.59
N PRO A 98 -18.73 -7.10 20.05
CA PRO A 98 -19.49 -7.84 19.01
C PRO A 98 -18.65 -8.05 17.74
N GLU A 99 -17.88 -7.06 17.32
CA GLU A 99 -16.99 -7.14 16.17
C GLU A 99 -15.92 -8.23 16.35
N PHE A 100 -15.26 -8.26 17.50
CA PHE A 100 -14.26 -9.30 17.82
C PHE A 100 -14.88 -10.70 17.87
N GLN A 101 -16.13 -10.83 18.35
CA GLN A 101 -16.86 -12.09 18.31
C GLN A 101 -17.16 -12.52 16.87
N ALA A 102 -17.63 -11.60 16.04
CA ALA A 102 -17.90 -11.86 14.63
C ALA A 102 -16.62 -12.28 13.86
N ILE A 103 -15.49 -11.61 14.10
CA ILE A 103 -14.20 -11.98 13.52
C ILE A 103 -13.83 -13.42 13.87
N ARG A 104 -13.93 -13.79 15.16
CA ARG A 104 -13.61 -15.16 15.62
C ARG A 104 -14.58 -16.21 15.06
N ALA A 105 -15.87 -15.91 15.04
CA ALA A 105 -16.90 -16.81 14.50
C ALA A 105 -16.66 -17.11 13.00
N ASN A 106 -16.15 -16.14 12.25
CA ASN A 106 -15.76 -16.28 10.84
C ASN A 106 -14.32 -16.76 10.64
N ARG A 107 -13.65 -17.27 11.69
CA ARG A 107 -12.27 -17.77 11.66
C ARG A 107 -11.27 -16.72 11.15
N GLY A 108 -11.55 -15.45 11.36
CA GLY A 108 -10.63 -14.37 11.04
C GLY A 108 -9.39 -14.41 11.93
N HIS A 109 -8.23 -14.10 11.37
CA HIS A 109 -7.00 -14.04 12.16
C HIS A 109 -7.06 -12.91 13.20
N THR A 110 -6.72 -13.19 14.45
CA THR A 110 -6.69 -12.22 15.55
C THR A 110 -5.46 -12.43 16.43
N ILE A 111 -5.05 -11.38 17.14
CA ILE A 111 -4.06 -11.46 18.21
C ILE A 111 -4.71 -11.53 19.60
N GLY A 112 -6.05 -11.63 19.66
CA GLY A 112 -6.82 -11.84 20.87
C GLY A 112 -7.11 -10.58 21.68
N LEU A 113 -7.16 -9.42 21.04
CA LEU A 113 -7.49 -8.14 21.69
C LEU A 113 -8.84 -8.20 22.41
N GLN A 114 -8.94 -7.48 23.52
CA GLN A 114 -10.13 -7.42 24.35
C GLN A 114 -10.51 -5.96 24.68
N ALA A 115 -11.79 -5.74 24.91
CA ALA A 115 -12.27 -4.47 25.44
C ALA A 115 -11.60 -4.18 26.81
N GLY A 116 -11.32 -2.90 27.08
CA GLY A 116 -10.61 -2.46 28.27
C GLY A 116 -9.08 -2.54 28.16
N GLU A 117 -8.52 -3.09 27.07
CA GLU A 117 -7.09 -2.96 26.82
C GLU A 117 -6.72 -1.54 26.41
N SER A 118 -5.47 -1.17 26.73
CA SER A 118 -4.82 0.03 26.21
C SER A 118 -3.65 -0.39 25.35
N VAL A 119 -3.65 0.04 24.07
CA VAL A 119 -2.68 -0.39 23.05
C VAL A 119 -2.12 0.82 22.32
N ARG A 120 -0.85 0.80 21.99
CA ARG A 120 -0.24 1.88 21.22
C ARG A 120 -0.66 1.79 19.75
N ARG A 121 -1.04 2.92 19.15
CA ARG A 121 -1.51 2.98 17.75
C ARG A 121 -0.49 2.38 16.77
N LEU A 122 0.81 2.66 16.95
CA LEU A 122 1.87 2.08 16.13
C LEU A 122 1.94 0.55 16.26
N ASP A 123 1.77 0.00 17.48
CA ASP A 123 1.80 -1.45 17.69
C ASP A 123 0.62 -2.12 16.98
N MET A 124 -0.52 -1.44 16.90
CA MET A 124 -1.68 -1.94 16.14
C MET A 124 -1.44 -1.91 14.63
N LEU A 125 -0.70 -0.95 14.09
CA LEU A 125 -0.28 -0.98 12.69
C LEU A 125 0.61 -2.21 12.40
N TYR A 126 1.58 -2.51 13.29
CA TYR A 126 2.38 -3.72 13.18
C TYR A 126 1.54 -4.99 13.29
N ALA A 127 0.62 -5.06 14.26
CA ALA A 127 -0.27 -6.20 14.43
C ALA A 127 -1.19 -6.42 13.21
N MET A 128 -1.66 -5.34 12.61
CA MET A 128 -2.52 -5.39 11.44
C MET A 128 -1.77 -5.83 10.17
N LEU A 129 -0.56 -5.30 9.93
CA LEU A 129 0.14 -5.52 8.66
C LEU A 129 1.08 -6.73 8.69
N VAL A 130 1.72 -7.06 9.82
CA VAL A 130 2.70 -8.15 9.90
C VAL A 130 2.00 -9.51 10.03
N PRO A 131 1.26 -9.84 11.11
CA PRO A 131 0.51 -11.08 11.19
C PRO A 131 -0.90 -10.99 10.59
N SER A 132 -1.28 -9.86 10.03
CA SER A 132 -2.61 -9.64 9.40
C SER A 132 -3.80 -9.71 10.39
N ALA A 133 -3.64 -9.23 11.62
CA ALA A 133 -4.68 -9.29 12.65
C ALA A 133 -5.90 -8.41 12.30
N ASN A 134 -7.09 -9.02 12.30
CA ASN A 134 -8.34 -8.34 11.97
C ASN A 134 -8.84 -7.47 13.12
N ASP A 135 -8.67 -7.93 14.37
CA ASP A 135 -9.02 -7.17 15.56
C ASP A 135 -8.20 -5.86 15.67
N ALA A 136 -6.91 -5.90 15.33
CA ALA A 136 -6.07 -4.70 15.27
C ALA A 136 -6.57 -3.71 14.19
N ALA A 137 -7.04 -4.21 13.04
CA ALA A 137 -7.64 -3.37 12.01
C ALA A 137 -8.91 -2.67 12.50
N SER A 138 -9.79 -3.41 13.21
CA SER A 138 -11.02 -2.85 13.78
C SER A 138 -10.74 -1.83 14.88
N VAL A 139 -9.70 -2.05 15.72
CA VAL A 139 -9.27 -1.08 16.74
C VAL A 139 -8.82 0.23 16.09
N LEU A 140 -7.93 0.16 15.10
CA LEU A 140 -7.44 1.33 14.39
C LEU A 140 -8.55 2.09 13.66
N ALA A 141 -9.46 1.36 13.02
CA ALA A 141 -10.60 1.95 12.33
C ALA A 141 -11.58 2.64 13.29
N SER A 142 -11.86 1.99 14.42
CA SER A 142 -12.71 2.53 15.49
C SER A 142 -12.12 3.82 16.08
N ASP A 143 -10.83 3.82 16.39
CA ASP A 143 -10.13 5.00 16.88
C ASP A 143 -10.18 6.15 15.86
N ALA A 144 -9.84 5.88 14.60
CA ALA A 144 -9.83 6.88 13.53
C ALA A 144 -11.22 7.45 13.18
N ALA A 145 -12.30 6.73 13.47
CA ALA A 145 -13.68 7.12 13.14
C ALA A 145 -14.57 7.39 14.36
N GLY A 146 -13.98 7.56 15.56
CA GLY A 146 -14.75 7.86 16.77
C GLY A 146 -15.71 6.74 17.18
N GLY A 147 -15.37 5.48 16.91
CA GLY A 147 -16.16 4.29 17.27
C GLY A 147 -17.07 3.77 16.16
N ASP A 148 -17.21 4.46 15.05
CA ASP A 148 -18.12 4.09 13.94
C ASP A 148 -17.36 3.41 12.79
N LEU A 149 -17.39 2.07 12.75
CA LEU A 149 -16.76 1.27 11.69
C LEU A 149 -17.42 1.47 10.32
N ALA A 150 -18.72 1.78 10.27
CA ALA A 150 -19.40 2.06 9.00
C ALA A 150 -18.97 3.42 8.43
N ALA A 151 -18.82 4.43 9.28
CA ALA A 151 -18.23 5.71 8.88
C ALA A 151 -16.79 5.54 8.40
N PHE A 152 -16.00 4.65 9.01
CA PHE A 152 -14.65 4.35 8.53
C PHE A 152 -14.68 3.70 7.13
N ALA A 153 -15.55 2.71 6.90
CA ALA A 153 -15.71 2.08 5.58
C ALA A 153 -16.14 3.12 4.52
N ALA A 154 -17.02 4.04 4.85
CA ALA A 154 -17.39 5.15 3.96
C ALA A 154 -16.18 6.02 3.59
N ARG A 155 -15.28 6.31 4.56
CA ARG A 155 -14.02 7.04 4.31
C ARG A 155 -13.06 6.24 3.42
N MET A 156 -12.98 4.90 3.60
CA MET A 156 -12.20 4.03 2.71
C MET A 156 -12.68 4.14 1.26
N ASN A 157 -14.00 4.09 1.04
CA ASN A 157 -14.59 4.23 -0.30
C ASN A 157 -14.36 5.62 -0.90
N ALA A 158 -14.49 6.67 -0.09
CA ALA A 158 -14.19 8.04 -0.53
C ALA A 158 -12.71 8.17 -0.96
N ARG A 159 -11.79 7.59 -0.17
CA ARG A 159 -10.36 7.60 -0.51
C ARG A 159 -10.04 6.79 -1.75
N ALA A 160 -10.64 5.62 -1.92
CA ALA A 160 -10.51 4.82 -3.15
C ALA A 160 -10.94 5.63 -4.39
N SER A 161 -12.07 6.33 -4.30
CA SER A 161 -12.53 7.22 -5.39
C SER A 161 -11.52 8.34 -5.68
N GLN A 162 -10.93 8.97 -4.66
CA GLN A 162 -9.89 10.01 -4.84
C GLN A 162 -8.63 9.47 -5.51
N LEU A 163 -8.29 8.19 -5.29
CA LEU A 163 -7.18 7.50 -5.95
C LEU A 163 -7.53 7.05 -7.38
N GLY A 164 -8.76 7.31 -7.84
CA GLY A 164 -9.24 6.87 -9.16
C GLY A 164 -9.55 5.37 -9.24
N CYS A 165 -9.84 4.72 -8.10
CA CYS A 165 -10.30 3.34 -8.07
C CYS A 165 -11.80 3.30 -8.42
N THR A 166 -12.12 2.79 -9.60
CA THR A 166 -13.51 2.79 -10.13
C THR A 166 -14.26 1.50 -9.90
N ASN A 167 -13.53 0.42 -9.59
CA ASN A 167 -14.07 -0.93 -9.38
C ASN A 167 -13.68 -1.48 -8.00
N THR A 168 -13.73 -0.61 -6.99
CA THR A 168 -13.34 -0.94 -5.61
C THR A 168 -14.44 -0.54 -4.64
N HIS A 169 -14.77 -1.43 -3.72
CA HIS A 169 -15.68 -1.15 -2.63
C HIS A 169 -15.25 -1.86 -1.35
N PHE A 170 -15.26 -1.14 -0.24
CA PHE A 170 -14.91 -1.61 1.09
C PHE A 170 -16.14 -1.61 1.99
N THR A 171 -16.33 -2.72 2.73
CA THR A 171 -17.41 -2.87 3.71
C THR A 171 -16.88 -2.94 5.14
N CYS A 172 -15.59 -3.21 5.32
CA CYS A 172 -14.97 -3.40 6.62
C CYS A 172 -13.48 -3.02 6.59
N PRO A 173 -12.81 -2.79 7.74
CA PRO A 173 -11.39 -2.41 7.79
C PRO A 173 -10.42 -3.58 7.60
N HIS A 174 -10.85 -4.83 7.63
CA HIS A 174 -9.97 -6.01 7.74
C HIS A 174 -10.02 -6.96 6.55
N GLY A 175 -11.14 -6.98 5.79
CA GLY A 175 -11.30 -7.81 4.60
C GLY A 175 -11.77 -9.24 4.88
N LEU A 176 -12.47 -9.52 5.98
CA LEU A 176 -13.25 -10.74 6.09
C LEU A 176 -14.24 -10.81 4.94
N TYR A 177 -14.53 -12.04 4.49
CA TYR A 177 -15.34 -12.25 3.31
C TYR A 177 -16.71 -11.57 3.40
N ASP A 178 -16.93 -10.68 2.45
CA ASP A 178 -18.18 -10.04 2.12
C ASP A 178 -18.17 -9.85 0.59
N HIS A 179 -19.24 -10.26 -0.09
CA HIS A 179 -19.33 -10.15 -1.55
C HIS A 179 -19.27 -8.69 -2.04
N ASN A 180 -19.60 -7.74 -1.17
CA ASN A 180 -19.49 -6.31 -1.44
C ASN A 180 -18.12 -5.72 -1.10
N ASN A 181 -17.17 -6.52 -0.56
CA ASN A 181 -15.80 -6.09 -0.31
C ASN A 181 -14.89 -6.61 -1.43
N TYR A 182 -14.66 -5.77 -2.43
CA TYR A 182 -13.96 -6.16 -3.65
C TYR A 182 -13.09 -5.06 -4.21
N SER A 183 -12.19 -5.44 -5.10
CA SER A 183 -11.38 -4.53 -5.91
C SER A 183 -10.93 -5.22 -7.20
N THR A 184 -10.01 -4.58 -7.94
CA THR A 184 -9.32 -5.12 -9.11
C THR A 184 -7.81 -5.04 -8.91
N ALA A 185 -7.03 -5.79 -9.68
CA ALA A 185 -5.57 -5.72 -9.61
C ALA A 185 -5.05 -4.31 -9.93
N ARG A 186 -5.65 -3.64 -10.92
CA ARG A 186 -5.31 -2.25 -11.28
C ARG A 186 -5.63 -1.25 -10.17
N ASP A 187 -6.79 -1.35 -9.54
CA ASP A 187 -7.16 -0.43 -8.47
C ASP A 187 -6.32 -0.68 -7.21
N MET A 188 -6.03 -1.95 -6.88
CA MET A 188 -5.11 -2.28 -5.79
C MET A 188 -3.71 -1.74 -6.02
N ALA A 189 -3.22 -1.68 -7.26
CA ALA A 189 -1.94 -1.07 -7.59
C ALA A 189 -1.91 0.43 -7.29
N LYS A 190 -3.02 1.17 -7.54
CA LYS A 190 -3.13 2.59 -7.17
C LYS A 190 -3.07 2.78 -5.64
N ILE A 191 -3.77 1.92 -4.91
CA ILE A 191 -3.74 1.93 -3.44
C ILE A 191 -2.33 1.60 -2.93
N ALA A 192 -1.68 0.58 -3.53
CA ALA A 192 -0.31 0.20 -3.19
C ALA A 192 0.68 1.34 -3.43
N LEU A 193 0.54 2.08 -4.52
CA LEU A 193 1.39 3.24 -4.82
C LEU A 193 1.21 4.35 -3.77
N ALA A 194 -0.03 4.63 -3.34
CA ALA A 194 -0.29 5.58 -2.28
C ALA A 194 0.32 5.14 -0.94
N CYS A 195 0.22 3.85 -0.60
CA CYS A 195 0.87 3.27 0.58
C CYS A 195 2.41 3.36 0.48
N HIS A 196 2.98 3.06 -0.68
CA HIS A 196 4.43 3.10 -0.92
C HIS A 196 5.02 4.50 -0.72
N ALA A 197 4.26 5.54 -1.00
CA ALA A 197 4.68 6.92 -0.77
C ALA A 197 4.80 7.28 0.73
N ASN A 198 4.27 6.45 1.63
CA ASN A 198 4.32 6.70 3.08
C ASN A 198 5.46 5.91 3.73
N GLY A 199 6.47 6.62 4.27
CA GLY A 199 7.66 6.00 4.87
C GLY A 199 7.34 5.11 6.07
N THR A 200 6.36 5.46 6.91
CA THR A 200 5.94 4.63 8.04
C THR A 200 5.25 3.35 7.56
N TYR A 201 4.38 3.45 6.54
CA TYR A 201 3.80 2.25 5.93
C TYR A 201 4.89 1.29 5.46
N MET A 202 5.88 1.79 4.71
CA MET A 202 6.98 0.98 4.19
C MET A 202 7.83 0.37 5.30
N GLN A 203 8.08 1.10 6.37
CA GLN A 203 8.79 0.56 7.53
C GLN A 203 8.03 -0.62 8.15
N VAL A 204 6.73 -0.49 8.39
CA VAL A 204 5.90 -1.55 8.97
C VAL A 204 5.76 -2.74 8.02
N ALA A 205 5.44 -2.48 6.74
CA ALA A 205 5.21 -3.51 5.73
C ALA A 205 6.45 -4.35 5.42
N ASN A 206 7.65 -3.78 5.55
CA ASN A 206 8.92 -4.50 5.36
C ASN A 206 9.40 -5.26 6.61
N THR A 207 8.61 -5.27 7.68
CA THR A 207 8.97 -5.94 8.94
C THR A 207 8.61 -7.42 8.88
N VAL A 208 9.59 -8.29 9.05
CA VAL A 208 9.40 -9.75 9.03
C VAL A 208 8.77 -10.26 10.33
N SER A 209 9.11 -9.65 11.46
CA SER A 209 8.65 -10.07 12.78
C SER A 209 8.63 -8.86 13.71
N TYR A 210 7.58 -8.77 14.53
CA TYR A 210 7.43 -7.70 15.50
C TYR A 210 6.98 -8.25 16.84
N THR A 211 7.62 -7.84 17.92
CA THR A 211 7.20 -8.18 19.27
C THR A 211 6.26 -7.09 19.79
N LEU A 212 4.98 -7.41 19.86
CA LEU A 212 3.97 -6.56 20.49
C LEU A 212 4.29 -6.48 21.99
N PRO A 213 4.41 -5.28 22.56
CA PRO A 213 4.58 -5.12 24.01
C PRO A 213 3.43 -5.74 24.80
N ALA A 214 3.66 -6.00 26.08
CA ALA A 214 2.58 -6.38 27.00
C ALA A 214 1.58 -5.21 27.11
N THR A 215 0.30 -5.54 27.20
CA THR A 215 -0.77 -4.61 27.54
C THR A 215 -1.14 -4.76 29.02
N ASN A 216 -2.15 -4.03 29.48
CA ASN A 216 -2.72 -4.23 30.81
C ASN A 216 -3.44 -5.59 30.99
N LEU A 217 -3.76 -6.30 29.89
CA LEU A 217 -4.48 -7.57 29.93
C LEU A 217 -3.71 -8.75 29.31
N HIS A 218 -2.75 -8.50 28.44
CA HIS A 218 -1.99 -9.54 27.74
C HIS A 218 -0.48 -9.41 27.94
N PRO A 219 0.26 -10.55 28.01
CA PRO A 219 1.72 -10.55 27.95
C PRO A 219 2.20 -10.14 26.55
N ALA A 220 3.50 -9.85 26.40
CA ALA A 220 4.08 -9.58 25.10
C ALA A 220 3.89 -10.76 24.13
N GLN A 221 3.64 -10.45 22.86
CA GLN A 221 3.35 -11.43 21.80
C GLN A 221 4.24 -11.19 20.58
N ILE A 222 4.58 -12.25 19.86
CA ILE A 222 5.36 -12.15 18.62
C ILE A 222 4.44 -12.33 17.42
N GLY A 223 4.27 -11.27 16.62
CA GLY A 223 3.68 -11.32 15.30
C GLY A 223 4.75 -11.61 14.24
N ARG A 224 4.44 -12.50 13.29
CA ARG A 224 5.32 -12.80 12.13
C ARG A 224 4.55 -12.58 10.84
N ALA A 225 5.24 -12.05 9.83
CA ALA A 225 4.69 -11.97 8.49
C ALA A 225 4.41 -13.39 7.95
N HIS A 226 3.31 -13.53 7.21
CA HIS A 226 3.06 -14.75 6.46
C HIS A 226 4.00 -14.77 5.25
N VAL A 227 4.97 -15.68 5.25
CA VAL A 227 5.94 -15.89 4.17
C VAL A 227 5.50 -17.12 3.36
#